data_22c411d5428d1833f8d077cb0854ad48
#
_entry.id   22c411d5428d1833f8d077cb0854ad48
#
_cell.length_a   1.000
_cell.length_b   1.000
_cell.length_c   1.000
_cell.angle_alpha   90.00
_cell.angle_beta   90.00
_cell.angle_gamma   90.00
#
_symmetry.space_group_name_H-M   'P 1'
#
loop_
_entity.id
_entity.type
_entity.pdbx_description
1 polymer ?
#
loop_
_entity_poly.entity_id
_entity_poly.type
_entity_poly.pdbx_seq_one_letter_code
_entity_poly.pdbx_strand_id
1 'polypeptide(L)'
;LFELNEAFSVQALGVMQELGLDIEKVNVNGGAVALGHAIGNSGARILTTLLFEMKRRGVKRGVAALCLGGGNSVAMAVERD
;
A
#
# COMPACT_ATOMS: atom_id res chain seq x y z
N LEU A 1 4.39 8.08 2.59
CA LEU A 1 4.36 6.62 2.63
C LEU A 1 3.27 6.05 1.74
N PHE A 2 3.54 4.89 1.19
CA PHE A 2 2.60 4.17 0.33
C PHE A 2 2.46 2.73 0.81
N GLU A 3 1.24 2.25 0.86
CA GLU A 3 0.92 0.83 1.01
C GLU A 3 0.14 0.40 -0.23
N LEU A 4 0.83 -0.28 -1.13
CA LEU A 4 0.25 -0.82 -2.36
C LEU A 4 0.04 -2.31 -2.15
N ASN A 5 -1.20 -2.78 -2.27
CA ASN A 5 -1.44 -4.21 -2.14
C ASN A 5 -0.72 -4.96 -3.27
N GLU A 6 0.02 -5.99 -2.90
CA GLU A 6 0.77 -6.81 -3.84
C GLU A 6 -0.08 -8.02 -4.27
N ALA A 7 -1.12 -7.75 -5.05
CA ALA A 7 -1.90 -8.84 -5.64
C ALA A 7 -1.00 -9.72 -6.52
N PHE A 8 -0.09 -9.06 -7.25
CA PHE A 8 1.03 -9.67 -7.97
C PHE A 8 2.26 -8.79 -7.78
N SER A 9 3.43 -9.40 -7.62
CA SER A 9 4.66 -8.62 -7.46
C SER A 9 4.94 -7.72 -8.66
N VAL A 10 4.69 -8.21 -9.87
CA VAL A 10 4.88 -7.43 -11.10
C VAL A 10 3.94 -6.23 -11.18
N GLN A 11 2.73 -6.34 -10.65
CA GLN A 11 1.78 -5.25 -10.62
C GLN A 11 2.27 -4.12 -9.68
N ALA A 12 2.75 -4.47 -8.51
CA ALA A 12 3.31 -3.48 -7.57
C ALA A 12 4.53 -2.78 -8.17
N LEU A 13 5.42 -3.53 -8.79
CA LEU A 13 6.60 -2.98 -9.47
C LEU A 13 6.20 -2.04 -10.61
N GLY A 14 5.19 -2.43 -11.40
CA GLY A 14 4.67 -1.61 -12.50
C GLY A 14 4.13 -0.27 -12.01
N VAL A 15 3.35 -0.26 -10.94
CA VAL A 15 2.82 0.97 -10.34
C VAL A 15 3.94 1.86 -9.83
N MET A 16 4.93 1.27 -9.14
CA MET A 16 6.08 2.02 -8.64
C MET A 16 6.87 2.68 -9.77
N GLN A 17 7.09 1.95 -10.87
CA GLN A 17 7.78 2.45 -12.04
C GLN A 17 7.02 3.58 -12.73
N GLU A 18 5.73 3.38 -12.95
CA GLU A 18 4.87 4.34 -13.64
C GLU A 18 4.76 5.66 -12.88
N LEU A 19 4.67 5.59 -11.56
CA LEU A 19 4.54 6.77 -10.70
C LEU A 19 5.87 7.32 -10.19
N GLY A 20 6.99 6.64 -10.49
CA GLY A 20 8.31 7.07 -10.01
C GLY A 20 8.44 7.02 -8.49
N LEU A 21 7.86 6.03 -7.84
CA LEU A 21 7.87 5.94 -6.37
C LEU A 21 9.21 5.43 -5.85
N ASP A 22 9.66 6.04 -4.75
CA ASP A 22 10.85 5.61 -4.02
C ASP A 22 10.52 4.34 -3.22
N ILE A 23 11.28 3.26 -3.47
CA ILE A 23 11.10 1.97 -2.79
C ILE A 23 11.20 2.09 -1.25
N GLU A 24 11.96 3.05 -0.75
CA GLU A 24 12.10 3.30 0.69
C GLU A 24 10.81 3.83 1.33
N LYS A 25 9.82 4.17 0.51
CA LYS A 25 8.52 4.71 0.94
C LYS A 25 7.36 3.78 0.64
N VAL A 26 7.60 2.63 0.01
CA VAL A 26 6.54 1.71 -0.44
C VAL A 26 6.64 0.39 0.31
N ASN A 27 5.53 -0.03 0.93
CA ASN A 27 5.42 -1.34 1.60
C ASN A 27 6.61 -1.64 2.52
N VAL A 28 6.96 -0.67 3.34
CA VAL A 28 8.20 -0.69 4.13
C VAL A 28 8.24 -1.78 5.21
N ASN A 29 7.11 -2.39 5.52
CA ASN A 29 7.01 -3.50 6.46
C ASN A 29 6.72 -4.84 5.76
N GLY A 30 7.02 -4.93 4.46
CA GLY A 30 6.63 -6.05 3.64
C GLY A 30 5.22 -5.90 3.09
N GLY A 31 4.85 -6.72 2.15
CA GLY A 31 3.54 -6.68 1.50
C GLY A 31 2.91 -8.06 1.39
N ALA A 32 1.87 -8.17 0.56
CA ALA A 32 1.08 -9.40 0.44
C ALA A 32 1.89 -10.60 -0.05
N VAL A 33 2.95 -10.39 -0.83
CA VAL A 33 3.84 -11.48 -1.27
C VAL A 33 4.46 -12.18 -0.06
N ALA A 34 4.80 -11.43 0.98
CA ALA A 34 5.37 -11.97 2.21
C ALA A 34 4.30 -12.36 3.24
N LEU A 35 3.23 -11.55 3.35
CA LEU A 35 2.26 -11.64 4.44
C LEU A 35 0.96 -12.38 4.08
N GLY A 36 0.65 -12.48 2.78
CA GLY A 36 -0.60 -13.04 2.29
C GLY A 36 -1.60 -11.97 1.87
N HIS A 37 -2.57 -12.40 1.05
CA HIS A 37 -3.62 -11.54 0.51
C HIS A 37 -4.98 -12.16 0.86
N ALA A 38 -5.57 -11.72 1.94
CA ALA A 38 -6.82 -12.29 2.47
C ALA A 38 -8.04 -11.62 1.85
N ILE A 39 -8.96 -12.42 1.34
CA ILE A 39 -10.24 -11.96 0.77
C ILE A 39 -11.00 -11.19 1.85
N GLY A 40 -11.44 -9.96 1.49
CA GLY A 40 -12.21 -9.10 2.38
C GLY A 40 -11.41 -8.39 3.46
N ASN A 41 -10.09 -8.62 3.54
CA ASN A 41 -9.26 -8.06 4.60
C ASN A 41 -8.10 -7.20 4.11
N SER A 42 -7.63 -7.37 2.88
CA SER A 42 -6.42 -6.70 2.41
C SER A 42 -6.50 -5.18 2.47
N GLY A 43 -7.66 -4.59 2.17
CA GLY A 43 -7.84 -3.15 2.29
C GLY A 43 -7.64 -2.65 3.72
N ALA A 44 -8.28 -3.30 4.69
CA ALA A 44 -8.11 -2.96 6.10
C ALA A 44 -6.68 -3.21 6.57
N ARG A 45 -6.05 -4.28 6.12
CA ARG A 45 -4.69 -4.65 6.48
C ARG A 45 -3.69 -3.58 6.01
N ILE A 46 -3.73 -3.18 4.72
CA ILE A 46 -2.79 -2.18 4.20
C ILE A 46 -3.01 -0.81 4.84
N LEU A 47 -4.25 -0.42 5.07
CA LEU A 47 -4.54 0.86 5.73
C LEU A 47 -4.02 0.85 7.18
N THR A 48 -4.25 -0.23 7.92
CA THR A 48 -3.74 -0.38 9.29
C THR A 48 -2.21 -0.29 9.32
N THR A 49 -1.53 -1.02 8.44
CA THR A 49 -0.07 -0.98 8.32
C THR A 49 0.42 0.44 8.04
N LEU A 50 -0.23 1.13 7.09
CA LEU A 50 0.12 2.51 6.74
C LEU A 50 0.01 3.45 7.94
N LEU A 51 -1.11 3.40 8.65
CA LEU A 51 -1.37 4.32 9.77
C LEU A 51 -0.37 4.11 10.92
N PHE A 52 -0.06 2.86 11.26
CA PHE A 52 0.92 2.57 12.30
C PHE A 52 2.33 3.00 11.88
N GLU A 53 2.71 2.78 10.63
CA GLU A 53 4.02 3.21 10.14
C GLU A 53 4.14 4.72 10.05
N MET A 54 3.08 5.42 9.62
CA MET A 54 3.03 6.88 9.65
C MET A 54 3.25 7.41 11.06
N LYS A 55 2.62 6.79 12.05
CA LYS A 55 2.80 7.17 13.45
C LYS A 55 4.23 6.92 13.91
N ARG A 56 4.78 5.75 13.61
CA ARG A 56 6.14 5.36 14.01
C ARG A 56 7.19 6.29 13.44
N ARG A 57 7.06 6.69 12.17
CA ARG A 57 8.02 7.58 11.49
C ARG A 57 7.74 9.07 11.69
N GLY A 58 6.61 9.44 12.25
CA GLY A 58 6.20 10.84 12.34
C GLY A 58 5.85 11.45 10.97
N VAL A 59 5.48 10.63 10.00
CA VAL A 59 5.10 11.06 8.66
C VAL A 59 3.65 11.50 8.66
N LYS A 60 3.35 12.58 7.95
CA LYS A 60 2.02 13.19 7.97
C LYS A 60 1.07 12.69 6.89
N ARG A 61 1.59 12.20 5.77
CA ARG A 61 0.79 11.81 4.61
C ARG A 61 1.08 10.38 4.18
N GLY A 62 0.05 9.69 3.73
CA GLY A 62 0.19 8.35 3.20
C GLY A 62 -0.92 8.02 2.22
N VAL A 63 -0.67 7.03 1.38
CA VAL A 63 -1.63 6.51 0.43
C VAL A 63 -1.67 4.99 0.54
N ALA A 64 -2.87 4.45 0.65
CA ALA A 64 -3.11 3.01 0.53
C ALA A 64 -3.91 2.75 -0.74
N ALA A 65 -3.49 1.78 -1.53
CA ALA A 65 -4.17 1.44 -2.78
C ALA A 65 -4.14 -0.05 -3.04
N LEU A 66 -5.21 -0.54 -3.68
CA LEU A 66 -5.29 -1.93 -4.10
C LEU A 66 -6.12 -2.05 -5.38
N CYS A 67 -5.80 -3.06 -6.17
CA CYS A 67 -6.60 -3.42 -7.34
C CYS A 67 -7.81 -4.25 -6.91
N LEU A 68 -8.83 -4.23 -7.76
CA LEU A 68 -10.06 -4.99 -7.60
C LEU A 68 -10.28 -5.84 -8.86
N GLY A 69 -11.13 -6.84 -8.76
CA GLY A 69 -11.50 -7.65 -9.92
C GLY A 69 -12.08 -6.80 -11.04
N GLY A 70 -11.79 -7.18 -12.32
CA GLY A 70 -12.28 -6.48 -13.49
C GLY A 70 -11.48 -5.25 -13.90
N GLY A 71 -10.27 -5.08 -13.38
CA GLY A 71 -9.38 -3.96 -13.76
C GLY A 71 -9.69 -2.65 -13.05
N ASN A 72 -10.47 -2.70 -11.98
CA ASN A 72 -10.76 -1.54 -11.14
C ASN A 72 -9.72 -1.40 -10.02
N SER A 73 -9.73 -0.27 -9.36
CA SER A 73 -8.87 -0.04 -8.19
C SER A 73 -9.52 0.94 -7.21
N VAL A 74 -9.05 0.91 -5.99
CA VAL A 74 -9.42 1.88 -4.95
C VAL A 74 -8.15 2.41 -4.32
N ALA A 75 -8.10 3.71 -4.09
CA ALA A 75 -7.00 4.36 -3.37
C ALA A 75 -7.57 5.32 -2.33
N MET A 76 -6.87 5.40 -1.20
CA MET A 76 -7.23 6.32 -0.13
C MET A 76 -5.99 7.08 0.30
N ALA A 77 -6.06 8.40 0.25
CA ALA A 77 -5.03 9.28 0.81
C ALA A 77 -5.43 9.66 2.24
N VAL A 78 -4.48 9.61 3.15
CA VAL A 78 -4.68 9.95 4.56
C VAL A 78 -3.66 10.99 5.00
N GLU A 79 -4.09 11.84 5.92
CA GLU A 79 -3.22 12.87 6.51
C GLU A 79 -3.47 12.91 8.01
N ARG A 80 -2.40 13.17 8.76
CA ARG A 80 -2.47 13.34 10.22
C ARG A 80 -1.82 14.67 10.63
N ASP A 81 -2.14 15.10 11.82
CA ASP A 81 -1.55 16.30 12.44
C ASP A 81 -0.07 16.12 12.77
#